data_890a50cd5d77a71a3debd4aff39610ca
#
_entry.id   890a50cd5d77a71a3debd4aff39610ca
#
_cell.length_a   1.000
_cell.length_b   1.000
_cell.length_c   1.000
_cell.angle_alpha   90.00
_cell.angle_beta   90.00
_cell.angle_gamma   90.00
#
_symmetry.space_group_name_H-M   'P 1'
#
loop_
_entity.id
_entity.type
_entity.pdbx_description
1 polymer ?
#
loop_
_entity_poly.entity_id
_entity_poly.type
_entity_poly.pdbx_seq_one_letter_code
_entity_poly.pdbx_strand_id
1 'polypeptide(L)'
;MVGEIWMLHRVVEHVSNVPEQKELEVTVAWLEQKINEYRSKGYIFISINNLTTLNTKHSTLNTKKWVCLTFDDGYRDNYTLAYPMLKRLNVPFTVYVTTGFIDNQLPMWWYEGEHLGMSTEELKALDADQLCTIGAHTVSHPKLDTLTREQQYQEIATSKQTLESILGHEIKHFSFPHGAHNNDTLDICHELDFQTVVQSWGAPLRRGEHPWPLPRINETQP
;
A
#
# COMPACT_ATOMS: atom_id res chain seq x y z
N MET A 1 -5.02 -3.26 22.80
CA MET A 1 -4.46 -2.19 21.98
C MET A 1 -4.77 -2.50 20.56
N VAL A 2 -4.95 -1.46 19.78
CA VAL A 2 -5.49 -1.57 18.43
C VAL A 2 -4.45 -1.05 17.47
N GLY A 3 -4.10 -1.84 16.46
CA GLY A 3 -3.28 -1.44 15.35
C GLY A 3 -4.14 -1.27 14.10
N GLU A 4 -3.88 -0.27 13.31
CA GLU A 4 -4.60 0.03 12.09
C GLU A 4 -3.66 0.04 10.91
N ILE A 5 -4.07 -0.57 9.79
CA ILE A 5 -3.39 -0.43 8.51
C ILE A 5 -4.34 0.39 7.62
N TRP A 6 -3.93 1.62 7.31
CA TRP A 6 -4.72 2.51 6.45
C TRP A 6 -4.46 2.20 4.99
N MET A 7 -5.54 2.10 4.22
CA MET A 7 -5.50 2.01 2.77
C MET A 7 -5.91 3.36 2.20
N LEU A 8 -5.04 3.90 1.37
CA LEU A 8 -5.20 5.13 0.60
C LEU A 8 -4.84 4.83 -0.86
N HIS A 9 -5.19 5.73 -1.77
CA HIS A 9 -4.78 5.65 -3.17
C HIS A 9 -4.12 6.97 -3.59
N ARG A 10 -4.89 8.01 -3.82
CA ARG A 10 -4.41 9.31 -4.29
C ARG A 10 -4.34 10.35 -3.20
N VAL A 11 -3.32 11.21 -3.30
CA VAL A 11 -3.23 12.43 -2.49
C VAL A 11 -3.24 13.63 -3.44
N VAL A 12 -4.25 14.47 -3.32
CA VAL A 12 -4.51 15.57 -4.27
C VAL A 12 -4.54 16.92 -3.56
N GLU A 13 -4.46 18.03 -4.30
CA GLU A 13 -4.68 19.35 -3.74
C GLU A 13 -6.16 19.63 -3.50
N HIS A 14 -7.02 19.17 -4.43
CA HIS A 14 -8.47 19.28 -4.36
C HIS A 14 -9.11 17.98 -4.82
N VAL A 15 -10.07 17.47 -4.07
CA VAL A 15 -10.81 16.25 -4.46
C VAL A 15 -11.68 16.50 -5.69
N SER A 16 -11.80 15.49 -6.52
CA SER A 16 -12.64 15.51 -7.71
C SER A 16 -14.13 15.66 -7.36
N ASN A 17 -14.89 16.23 -8.30
CA ASN A 17 -16.35 16.22 -8.24
C ASN A 17 -16.96 14.93 -8.82
N VAL A 18 -16.15 14.06 -9.43
CA VAL A 18 -16.57 12.76 -9.97
C VAL A 18 -16.61 11.76 -8.81
N PRO A 19 -17.78 11.18 -8.49
CA PRO A 19 -17.95 10.34 -7.28
C PRO A 19 -16.96 9.18 -7.20
N GLU A 20 -16.75 8.46 -8.31
CA GLU A 20 -15.88 7.30 -8.39
C GLU A 20 -14.40 7.67 -8.16
N GLN A 21 -13.99 8.85 -8.59
CA GLN A 21 -12.64 9.38 -8.36
C GLN A 21 -12.49 9.91 -6.94
N LYS A 22 -13.52 10.59 -6.42
CA LYS A 22 -13.55 11.13 -5.04
C LYS A 22 -13.30 10.03 -4.01
N GLU A 23 -13.80 8.81 -4.22
CA GLU A 23 -13.61 7.67 -3.30
C GLU A 23 -12.14 7.23 -3.19
N LEU A 24 -11.30 7.58 -4.18
CA LEU A 24 -9.87 7.25 -4.19
C LEU A 24 -8.99 8.39 -3.68
N GLU A 25 -9.57 9.56 -3.41
CA GLU A 25 -8.81 10.79 -3.18
C GLU A 25 -8.92 11.29 -1.74
N VAL A 26 -7.78 11.75 -1.22
CA VAL A 26 -7.72 12.58 -0.02
C VAL A 26 -6.86 13.81 -0.30
N THR A 27 -7.14 14.94 0.36
CA THR A 27 -6.26 16.10 0.21
C THR A 27 -5.03 15.99 1.12
N VAL A 28 -3.92 16.64 0.71
CA VAL A 28 -2.71 16.76 1.55
C VAL A 28 -3.08 17.31 2.93
N ALA A 29 -3.90 18.35 2.99
CA ALA A 29 -4.30 18.98 4.24
C ALA A 29 -5.10 18.05 5.16
N TRP A 30 -6.04 17.28 4.59
CA TRP A 30 -6.83 16.32 5.36
C TRP A 30 -5.94 15.20 5.93
N LEU A 31 -5.06 14.62 5.11
CA LEU A 31 -4.17 13.55 5.55
C LEU A 31 -3.22 14.04 6.66
N GLU A 32 -2.64 15.23 6.50
CA GLU A 32 -1.80 15.84 7.54
C GLU A 32 -2.57 16.07 8.85
N GLN A 33 -3.77 16.61 8.77
CA GLN A 33 -4.64 16.82 9.94
C GLN A 33 -4.94 15.49 10.64
N LYS A 34 -5.28 14.45 9.89
CA LYS A 34 -5.59 13.12 10.42
C LYS A 34 -4.37 12.48 11.11
N ILE A 35 -3.19 12.59 10.52
CA ILE A 35 -1.93 12.13 11.14
C ILE A 35 -1.71 12.83 12.50
N ASN A 36 -1.88 14.16 12.55
CA ASN A 36 -1.68 14.93 13.77
C ASN A 36 -2.74 14.60 14.84
N GLU A 37 -3.98 14.38 14.44
CA GLU A 37 -5.05 13.92 15.34
C GLU A 37 -4.71 12.57 15.97
N TYR A 38 -4.26 11.59 15.18
CA TYR A 38 -3.89 10.26 15.70
C TYR A 38 -2.67 10.33 16.64
N ARG A 39 -1.67 11.16 16.30
CA ARG A 39 -0.55 11.43 17.20
C ARG A 39 -1.00 12.01 18.53
N SER A 40 -1.95 12.94 18.53
CA SER A 40 -2.51 13.53 19.76
C SER A 40 -3.25 12.50 20.64
N LYS A 41 -3.79 11.44 20.03
CA LYS A 41 -4.42 10.28 20.70
C LYS A 41 -3.41 9.21 21.14
N GLY A 42 -2.12 9.45 20.97
CA GLY A 42 -1.03 8.56 21.38
C GLY A 42 -0.72 7.42 20.40
N TYR A 43 -1.16 7.50 19.15
CA TYR A 43 -0.74 6.58 18.10
C TYR A 43 0.66 6.90 17.60
N ILE A 44 1.43 5.87 17.30
CA ILE A 44 2.70 5.96 16.57
C ILE A 44 2.49 5.48 15.15
N PHE A 45 3.22 6.04 14.20
CA PHE A 45 3.25 5.57 12.82
C PHE A 45 4.42 4.63 12.61
N ILE A 46 4.16 3.48 11.98
CA ILE A 46 5.14 2.40 11.79
C ILE A 46 5.21 1.97 10.33
N SER A 47 6.36 1.44 9.92
CA SER A 47 6.52 0.79 8.60
C SER A 47 5.82 -0.57 8.57
N ILE A 48 5.39 -1.01 7.39
CA ILE A 48 4.88 -2.36 7.15
C ILE A 48 5.92 -3.43 7.57
N ASN A 49 7.20 -3.15 7.45
CA ASN A 49 8.29 -4.00 7.89
C ASN A 49 8.21 -4.34 9.39
N ASN A 50 7.68 -3.46 10.21
CA ASN A 50 7.51 -3.71 11.64
C ASN A 50 6.44 -4.78 11.94
N LEU A 51 5.51 -5.00 11.00
CA LEU A 51 4.43 -5.99 11.17
C LEU A 51 4.94 -7.42 11.09
N THR A 52 6.06 -7.67 10.41
CA THR A 52 6.70 -8.99 10.34
C THR A 52 7.17 -9.48 11.71
N THR A 53 7.42 -8.56 12.65
CA THR A 53 7.90 -8.85 14.00
C THR A 53 6.80 -8.81 15.08
N LEU A 54 5.55 -8.52 14.71
CA LEU A 54 4.43 -8.49 15.68
C LEU A 54 4.22 -9.81 16.43
N ASN A 55 4.56 -10.94 15.81
CA ASN A 55 4.46 -12.28 16.37
C ASN A 55 5.48 -12.58 17.49
N THR A 56 6.47 -11.71 17.70
CA THR A 56 7.44 -11.94 18.75
C THR A 56 6.91 -11.47 20.11
N LYS A 57 7.07 -12.31 21.14
CA LYS A 57 6.68 -11.97 22.54
C LYS A 57 7.34 -10.68 23.06
N HIS A 58 8.40 -10.22 22.39
CA HIS A 58 9.21 -9.07 22.76
C HIS A 58 8.94 -7.82 21.93
N SER A 59 7.98 -7.85 20.99
CA SER A 59 7.66 -6.68 20.17
C SER A 59 7.12 -5.54 21.04
N THR A 60 7.80 -4.39 21.02
CA THR A 60 7.35 -3.16 21.70
C THR A 60 6.01 -2.64 21.14
N LEU A 61 5.63 -3.03 19.93
CA LEU A 61 4.36 -2.70 19.29
C LEU A 61 3.17 -3.33 20.03
N ASN A 62 3.38 -4.44 20.75
CA ASN A 62 2.36 -5.07 21.58
C ASN A 62 1.84 -4.18 22.73
N THR A 63 2.51 -3.07 23.02
CA THR A 63 2.16 -2.15 24.11
C THR A 63 1.72 -0.77 23.64
N LYS A 64 1.75 -0.48 22.33
CA LYS A 64 1.44 0.83 21.76
C LYS A 64 0.24 0.77 20.82
N LYS A 65 -0.47 1.88 20.65
CA LYS A 65 -1.38 2.08 19.53
C LYS A 65 -0.55 2.48 18.31
N TRP A 66 -0.83 1.88 17.17
CA TRP A 66 -0.04 2.19 15.97
C TRP A 66 -0.90 2.25 14.70
N VAL A 67 -0.39 2.97 13.73
CA VAL A 67 -0.92 3.05 12.35
C VAL A 67 0.19 2.69 11.39
N CYS A 68 -0.12 1.84 10.40
CA CYS A 68 0.70 1.61 9.22
C CYS A 68 0.00 2.25 8.01
N LEU A 69 0.67 3.18 7.37
CA LEU A 69 0.12 3.94 6.25
C LEU A 69 0.45 3.25 4.93
N THR A 70 -0.54 2.95 4.09
CA THR A 70 -0.34 2.30 2.78
C THR A 70 -1.08 3.04 1.67
N PHE A 71 -0.47 3.08 0.49
CA PHE A 71 -1.06 3.58 -0.76
C PHE A 71 -1.05 2.48 -1.79
N ASP A 72 -2.14 2.33 -2.54
CA ASP A 72 -2.23 1.36 -3.64
C ASP A 72 -2.02 2.03 -5.00
N ASP A 73 -1.83 1.20 -6.04
CA ASP A 73 -1.72 1.50 -7.46
C ASP A 73 -0.40 2.15 -7.93
N GLY A 74 0.30 2.88 -7.07
CA GLY A 74 1.52 3.57 -7.46
C GLY A 74 1.27 4.88 -8.21
N TYR A 75 0.27 5.65 -7.79
CA TYR A 75 -0.01 6.98 -8.34
C TYR A 75 1.16 7.94 -8.16
N ARG A 76 1.40 8.79 -9.17
CA ARG A 76 2.47 9.78 -9.16
C ARG A 76 2.35 10.79 -8.02
N ASP A 77 1.13 11.13 -7.60
CA ASP A 77 0.91 12.06 -6.48
C ASP A 77 1.35 11.50 -5.12
N ASN A 78 1.54 10.19 -5.00
CA ASN A 78 2.21 9.61 -3.83
C ASN A 78 3.65 10.10 -3.70
N TYR A 79 4.35 10.32 -4.83
CA TYR A 79 5.68 10.92 -4.86
C TYR A 79 5.63 12.45 -4.76
N THR A 80 4.79 13.11 -5.58
CA THR A 80 4.87 14.57 -5.74
C THR A 80 4.19 15.34 -4.60
N LEU A 81 3.18 14.78 -3.96
CA LEU A 81 2.37 15.44 -2.91
C LEU A 81 2.46 14.73 -1.55
N ALA A 82 2.23 13.41 -1.49
CA ALA A 82 2.23 12.70 -0.22
C ALA A 82 3.62 12.62 0.40
N TYR A 83 4.62 12.19 -0.36
CA TYR A 83 5.98 11.98 0.14
C TYR A 83 6.63 13.21 0.78
N PRO A 84 6.62 14.43 0.19
CA PRO A 84 7.21 15.60 0.84
C PRO A 84 6.57 15.92 2.19
N MET A 85 5.27 15.77 2.32
CA MET A 85 4.54 15.98 3.56
C MET A 85 4.88 14.90 4.59
N LEU A 86 4.85 13.61 4.20
CA LEU A 86 5.16 12.48 5.08
C LEU A 86 6.61 12.54 5.57
N LYS A 87 7.55 12.94 4.69
CA LYS A 87 8.95 13.16 5.04
C LYS A 87 9.12 14.26 6.09
N ARG A 88 8.48 15.41 5.89
CA ARG A 88 8.47 16.52 6.86
C ARG A 88 7.92 16.08 8.22
N LEU A 89 6.89 15.25 8.22
CA LEU A 89 6.28 14.71 9.44
C LEU A 89 7.02 13.52 10.03
N ASN A 90 8.03 12.98 9.36
CA ASN A 90 8.72 11.75 9.74
C ASN A 90 7.72 10.59 9.96
N VAL A 91 6.87 10.33 8.95
CA VAL A 91 5.86 9.28 8.93
C VAL A 91 6.26 8.20 7.93
N PRO A 92 6.52 6.96 8.35
CA PRO A 92 6.77 5.87 7.43
C PRO A 92 5.48 5.47 6.69
N PHE A 93 5.63 5.03 5.43
CA PHE A 93 4.54 4.63 4.57
C PHE A 93 4.98 3.54 3.59
N THR A 94 4.00 2.88 2.99
CA THR A 94 4.21 1.85 1.97
C THR A 94 3.46 2.25 0.70
N VAL A 95 4.07 2.01 -0.46
CA VAL A 95 3.39 2.15 -1.76
C VAL A 95 3.37 0.78 -2.43
N TYR A 96 2.17 0.25 -2.68
CA TYR A 96 1.96 -0.96 -3.46
C TYR A 96 1.80 -0.59 -4.93
N VAL A 97 2.73 -1.03 -5.76
CA VAL A 97 2.87 -0.55 -7.14
C VAL A 97 2.34 -1.59 -8.13
N THR A 98 1.39 -1.20 -8.95
CA THR A 98 0.99 -1.94 -10.16
C THR A 98 2.01 -1.66 -11.25
N THR A 99 2.78 -2.67 -11.62
CA THR A 99 4.00 -2.45 -12.44
C THR A 99 3.71 -2.02 -13.87
N GLY A 100 2.55 -2.38 -14.42
CA GLY A 100 2.13 -1.90 -15.73
C GLY A 100 1.81 -0.40 -15.78
N PHE A 101 1.64 0.26 -14.63
CA PHE A 101 1.38 1.71 -14.57
C PHE A 101 2.65 2.55 -14.43
N ILE A 102 3.80 1.92 -14.17
CA ILE A 102 5.10 2.59 -14.16
C ILE A 102 5.36 3.17 -15.56
N ASP A 103 5.84 4.41 -15.62
CA ASP A 103 6.08 5.14 -16.86
C ASP A 103 4.84 5.24 -17.77
N ASN A 104 3.64 5.03 -17.20
CA ASN A 104 2.35 5.04 -17.88
C ASN A 104 2.27 4.05 -19.08
N GLN A 105 2.89 2.86 -18.94
CA GLN A 105 2.88 1.81 -19.96
C GLN A 105 1.46 1.26 -20.21
N LEU A 106 0.65 1.15 -19.13
CA LEU A 106 -0.77 0.84 -19.19
C LEU A 106 -1.58 2.01 -18.62
N PRO A 107 -2.80 2.28 -19.13
CA PRO A 107 -3.69 3.28 -18.56
C PRO A 107 -4.33 2.76 -17.27
N MET A 108 -4.53 3.64 -16.30
CA MET A 108 -5.42 3.39 -15.16
C MET A 108 -6.86 3.61 -15.63
N TRP A 109 -7.48 2.58 -16.17
CA TRP A 109 -8.76 2.64 -16.90
C TRP A 109 -9.96 3.13 -16.06
N TRP A 110 -9.83 3.10 -14.73
CA TRP A 110 -10.87 3.56 -13.80
C TRP A 110 -10.73 5.04 -13.40
N TYR A 111 -9.71 5.73 -13.90
CA TYR A 111 -9.44 7.10 -13.54
C TYR A 111 -9.11 7.93 -14.79
N GLU A 112 -9.83 9.04 -14.98
CA GLU A 112 -9.54 9.96 -16.09
C GLU A 112 -8.34 10.84 -15.77
N GLY A 113 -7.36 10.85 -16.62
CA GLY A 113 -6.15 11.67 -16.50
C GLY A 113 -4.98 11.10 -17.28
N GLU A 114 -4.00 11.96 -17.56
CA GLU A 114 -2.74 11.58 -18.19
C GLU A 114 -1.62 11.53 -17.15
N HIS A 115 -0.64 10.65 -17.37
CA HIS A 115 0.56 10.54 -16.53
C HIS A 115 0.26 10.33 -15.03
N LEU A 116 -0.69 9.47 -14.73
CA LEU A 116 -1.11 9.16 -13.35
C LEU A 116 -0.12 8.25 -12.62
N GLY A 117 0.60 7.37 -13.32
CA GLY A 117 1.60 6.48 -12.76
C GLY A 117 2.93 7.17 -12.51
N MET A 118 3.65 6.73 -11.47
CA MET A 118 5.02 7.17 -11.23
C MET A 118 5.97 6.74 -12.34
N SER A 119 7.01 7.54 -12.59
CA SER A 119 8.13 7.10 -13.41
C SER A 119 9.06 6.16 -12.63
N THR A 120 9.87 5.42 -13.39
CA THR A 120 10.93 4.57 -12.80
C THR A 120 11.88 5.37 -11.91
N GLU A 121 12.23 6.59 -12.29
CA GLU A 121 13.09 7.47 -11.50
C GLU A 121 12.42 7.94 -10.21
N GLU A 122 11.14 8.30 -10.25
CA GLU A 122 10.35 8.68 -9.08
C GLU A 122 10.21 7.50 -8.10
N LEU A 123 9.98 6.29 -8.61
CA LEU A 123 9.92 5.06 -7.82
C LEU A 123 11.25 4.77 -7.11
N LYS A 124 12.39 4.86 -7.82
CA LYS A 124 13.73 4.71 -7.23
C LYS A 124 14.01 5.77 -6.18
N ALA A 125 13.56 7.01 -6.39
CA ALA A 125 13.73 8.10 -5.43
C ALA A 125 12.94 7.86 -4.14
N LEU A 126 11.73 7.29 -4.23
CA LEU A 126 10.95 6.87 -3.05
C LEU A 126 11.63 5.74 -2.30
N ASP A 127 12.06 4.69 -3.00
CA ASP A 127 12.68 3.50 -2.41
C ASP A 127 14.00 3.81 -1.69
N ALA A 128 14.73 4.83 -2.16
CA ALA A 128 15.96 5.30 -1.52
C ALA A 128 15.73 5.98 -0.15
N ASP A 129 14.50 6.35 0.19
CA ASP A 129 14.17 6.96 1.50
C ASP A 129 13.71 5.88 2.49
N GLN A 130 14.35 5.82 3.65
CA GLN A 130 14.05 4.84 4.72
C GLN A 130 12.61 4.92 5.25
N LEU A 131 11.88 6.00 5.00
CA LEU A 131 10.48 6.14 5.37
C LEU A 131 9.54 5.41 4.40
N CYS A 132 9.98 5.17 3.17
CA CYS A 132 9.17 4.47 2.18
C CYS A 132 9.51 2.98 2.13
N THR A 133 8.49 2.16 1.93
CA THR A 133 8.64 0.74 1.59
C THR A 133 7.84 0.50 0.31
N ILE A 134 8.44 -0.15 -0.68
CA ILE A 134 7.75 -0.53 -1.91
C ILE A 134 7.25 -1.96 -1.78
N GLY A 135 5.99 -2.17 -2.15
CA GLY A 135 5.35 -3.48 -2.27
C GLY A 135 4.78 -3.70 -3.68
N ALA A 136 4.43 -4.94 -4.01
CA ALA A 136 3.86 -5.29 -5.31
C ALA A 136 2.32 -5.26 -5.28
N HIS A 137 1.72 -4.92 -6.45
CA HIS A 137 0.26 -4.84 -6.64
C HIS A 137 -0.16 -5.38 -8.01
N THR A 138 0.41 -6.50 -8.44
CA THR A 138 0.23 -7.13 -9.75
C THR A 138 0.82 -6.31 -10.93
N VAL A 139 0.70 -6.85 -12.14
CA VAL A 139 1.12 -6.17 -13.37
C VAL A 139 0.03 -5.25 -13.89
N SER A 140 -1.22 -5.74 -14.01
CA SER A 140 -2.30 -5.07 -14.72
C SER A 140 -3.54 -4.75 -13.87
N HIS A 141 -3.48 -4.97 -12.55
CA HIS A 141 -4.55 -4.71 -11.59
C HIS A 141 -5.85 -5.54 -11.81
N PRO A 142 -5.78 -6.85 -12.07
CA PRO A 142 -6.97 -7.67 -12.25
C PRO A 142 -7.59 -8.09 -10.91
N LYS A 143 -8.87 -8.50 -10.96
CA LYS A 143 -9.47 -9.27 -9.86
C LYS A 143 -8.90 -10.69 -9.88
N LEU A 144 -7.97 -10.99 -8.97
CA LEU A 144 -7.21 -12.25 -8.97
C LEU A 144 -8.09 -13.49 -8.85
N ASP A 145 -9.16 -13.43 -8.06
CA ASP A 145 -10.10 -14.55 -7.86
C ASP A 145 -10.91 -14.93 -9.11
N THR A 146 -10.89 -14.11 -10.17
CA THR A 146 -11.51 -14.40 -11.46
C THR A 146 -10.56 -15.06 -12.47
N LEU A 147 -9.27 -15.15 -12.13
CA LEU A 147 -8.22 -15.69 -12.99
C LEU A 147 -7.91 -17.16 -12.65
N THR A 148 -7.37 -17.89 -13.63
CA THR A 148 -6.78 -19.19 -13.36
C THR A 148 -5.54 -19.07 -12.46
N ARG A 149 -5.16 -20.13 -11.75
CA ARG A 149 -3.96 -20.13 -10.89
C ARG A 149 -2.70 -19.70 -11.66
N GLU A 150 -2.53 -20.17 -12.88
CA GLU A 150 -1.40 -19.81 -13.73
C GLU A 150 -1.39 -18.30 -14.05
N GLN A 151 -2.54 -17.73 -14.40
CA GLN A 151 -2.67 -16.29 -14.65
C GLN A 151 -2.41 -15.47 -13.40
N GLN A 152 -2.92 -15.90 -12.23
CA GLN A 152 -2.60 -15.26 -10.94
C GLN A 152 -1.11 -15.28 -10.67
N TYR A 153 -0.45 -16.45 -10.88
CA TYR A 153 1.00 -16.57 -10.69
C TYR A 153 1.77 -15.60 -11.60
N GLN A 154 1.42 -15.49 -12.87
CA GLN A 154 2.06 -14.57 -13.80
C GLN A 154 1.90 -13.10 -13.35
N GLU A 155 0.70 -12.68 -12.96
CA GLU A 155 0.43 -11.32 -12.47
C GLU A 155 1.24 -10.99 -11.20
N ILE A 156 1.32 -11.92 -10.25
CA ILE A 156 1.98 -11.70 -8.97
C ILE A 156 3.51 -11.80 -9.11
N ALA A 157 4.01 -12.90 -9.72
CA ALA A 157 5.44 -13.16 -9.84
C ALA A 157 6.12 -12.13 -10.76
N THR A 158 5.50 -11.79 -11.90
CA THR A 158 6.08 -10.80 -12.82
C THR A 158 6.15 -9.41 -12.19
N SER A 159 5.12 -9.00 -11.43
CA SER A 159 5.16 -7.72 -10.73
C SER A 159 6.29 -7.66 -9.68
N LYS A 160 6.46 -8.73 -8.89
CA LYS A 160 7.56 -8.86 -7.94
C LYS A 160 8.92 -8.74 -8.64
N GLN A 161 9.16 -9.56 -9.68
CA GLN A 161 10.42 -9.58 -10.43
C GLN A 161 10.73 -8.24 -11.11
N THR A 162 9.72 -7.57 -11.65
CA THR A 162 9.88 -6.25 -12.27
C THR A 162 10.36 -5.23 -11.25
N LEU A 163 9.73 -5.15 -10.08
CA LEU A 163 10.14 -4.23 -9.02
C LEU A 163 11.54 -4.57 -8.50
N GLU A 164 11.85 -5.85 -8.28
CA GLU A 164 13.19 -6.30 -7.85
C GLU A 164 14.27 -5.94 -8.87
N SER A 165 13.96 -6.05 -10.16
CA SER A 165 14.87 -5.64 -11.24
C SER A 165 15.11 -4.13 -11.27
N ILE A 166 14.08 -3.33 -11.01
CA ILE A 166 14.17 -1.86 -10.99
C ILE A 166 14.93 -1.37 -9.76
N LEU A 167 14.65 -1.96 -8.58
CA LEU A 167 15.11 -1.45 -7.28
C LEU A 167 16.37 -2.13 -6.78
N GLY A 168 16.70 -3.33 -7.29
CA GLY A 168 17.92 -4.06 -6.95
C GLY A 168 17.89 -4.79 -5.60
N HIS A 169 16.70 -4.97 -5.01
CA HIS A 169 16.51 -5.73 -3.77
C HIS A 169 15.19 -6.50 -3.77
N GLU A 170 15.01 -7.41 -2.82
CA GLU A 170 13.84 -8.26 -2.68
C GLU A 170 12.58 -7.46 -2.29
N ILE A 171 11.46 -7.74 -2.96
CA ILE A 171 10.13 -7.21 -2.63
C ILE A 171 9.37 -8.20 -1.74
N LYS A 172 8.99 -7.76 -0.54
CA LYS A 172 8.49 -8.61 0.55
C LYS A 172 7.01 -8.41 0.89
N HIS A 173 6.37 -7.45 0.27
CA HIS A 173 5.02 -7.01 0.62
C HIS A 173 4.12 -7.00 -0.61
N PHE A 174 2.88 -7.46 -0.45
CA PHE A 174 1.91 -7.54 -1.54
C PHE A 174 0.53 -7.03 -1.10
N SER A 175 -0.17 -6.34 -1.99
CA SER A 175 -1.57 -5.96 -1.85
C SER A 175 -2.41 -6.60 -2.96
N PHE A 176 -3.60 -7.11 -2.61
CA PHE A 176 -4.52 -7.68 -3.59
C PHE A 176 -5.32 -6.57 -4.27
N PRO A 177 -5.27 -6.42 -5.62
CA PRO A 177 -6.17 -5.52 -6.35
C PRO A 177 -7.63 -5.79 -5.99
N HIS A 178 -8.40 -4.75 -5.73
CA HIS A 178 -9.79 -4.83 -5.26
C HIS A 178 -9.99 -5.66 -3.97
N GLY A 179 -8.92 -6.10 -3.29
CA GLY A 179 -8.97 -7.10 -2.23
C GLY A 179 -9.39 -8.50 -2.71
N ALA A 180 -9.50 -8.72 -4.02
CA ALA A 180 -9.97 -9.94 -4.64
C ALA A 180 -8.88 -11.03 -4.60
N HIS A 181 -9.15 -12.12 -3.86
CA HIS A 181 -8.23 -13.25 -3.72
C HIS A 181 -8.99 -14.53 -3.40
N ASN A 182 -8.35 -15.67 -3.64
CA ASN A 182 -8.82 -17.00 -3.28
C ASN A 182 -7.66 -17.83 -2.68
N ASN A 183 -7.86 -19.12 -2.45
CA ASN A 183 -6.81 -19.96 -1.88
C ASN A 183 -5.58 -20.07 -2.78
N ASP A 184 -5.76 -20.15 -4.11
CA ASP A 184 -4.62 -20.15 -5.05
C ASP A 184 -3.78 -18.88 -4.93
N THR A 185 -4.43 -17.72 -4.76
CA THR A 185 -3.73 -16.43 -4.56
C THR A 185 -2.87 -16.45 -3.29
N LEU A 186 -3.41 -16.99 -2.19
CA LEU A 186 -2.69 -17.09 -0.91
C LEU A 186 -1.50 -18.04 -1.02
N ASP A 187 -1.70 -19.21 -1.64
CA ASP A 187 -0.64 -20.20 -1.85
C ASP A 187 0.50 -19.61 -2.72
N ILE A 188 0.16 -18.89 -3.80
CA ILE A 188 1.15 -18.19 -4.64
C ILE A 188 1.93 -17.16 -3.84
N CYS A 189 1.28 -16.39 -2.98
CA CYS A 189 1.98 -15.42 -2.14
C CYS A 189 2.95 -16.09 -1.17
N HIS A 190 2.62 -17.28 -0.64
CA HIS A 190 3.54 -18.08 0.17
C HIS A 190 4.69 -18.67 -0.67
N GLU A 191 4.41 -19.20 -1.86
CA GLU A 191 5.43 -19.72 -2.79
C GLU A 191 6.46 -18.66 -3.21
N LEU A 192 6.02 -17.40 -3.27
CA LEU A 192 6.87 -16.25 -3.64
C LEU A 192 7.51 -15.55 -2.43
N ASP A 193 7.42 -16.12 -1.23
CA ASP A 193 8.03 -15.63 0.00
C ASP A 193 7.62 -14.21 0.42
N PHE A 194 6.38 -13.78 0.10
CA PHE A 194 5.89 -12.51 0.64
C PHE A 194 5.75 -12.58 2.17
N GLN A 195 6.35 -11.63 2.87
CA GLN A 195 6.31 -11.56 4.34
C GLN A 195 5.00 -10.99 4.87
N THR A 196 4.38 -10.07 4.14
CA THR A 196 3.03 -9.58 4.44
C THR A 196 2.21 -9.48 3.15
N VAL A 197 0.94 -9.85 3.27
CA VAL A 197 -0.08 -9.57 2.27
C VAL A 197 -1.22 -8.83 2.92
N VAL A 198 -1.78 -7.85 2.21
CA VAL A 198 -2.87 -7.01 2.71
C VAL A 198 -4.10 -7.08 1.80
N GLN A 199 -5.28 -7.03 2.40
CA GLN A 199 -6.57 -6.95 1.70
C GLN A 199 -7.18 -5.55 1.83
N SER A 200 -8.26 -5.26 1.08
CA SER A 200 -8.83 -3.91 0.99
C SER A 200 -9.82 -3.56 2.10
N TRP A 201 -10.20 -4.50 2.96
CA TRP A 201 -11.20 -4.29 4.01
C TRP A 201 -10.85 -5.06 5.28
N GLY A 202 -11.47 -4.66 6.39
CA GLY A 202 -11.37 -5.34 7.66
C GLY A 202 -11.51 -4.39 8.84
N ALA A 203 -11.18 -4.90 10.01
CA ALA A 203 -11.23 -4.18 11.27
C ALA A 203 -9.82 -3.93 11.81
N PRO A 204 -9.66 -2.97 12.73
CA PRO A 204 -8.42 -2.78 13.44
C PRO A 204 -7.92 -4.08 14.09
N LEU A 205 -6.62 -4.31 14.01
CA LEU A 205 -5.97 -5.48 14.60
C LEU A 205 -5.92 -5.39 16.13
N ARG A 206 -6.33 -6.46 16.81
CA ARG A 206 -6.18 -6.59 18.25
C ARG A 206 -4.82 -7.18 18.62
N ARG A 207 -4.44 -7.04 19.88
CA ARG A 207 -3.21 -7.62 20.38
C ARG A 207 -3.20 -9.13 20.18
N GLY A 208 -2.15 -9.65 19.54
CA GLY A 208 -1.96 -11.08 19.28
C GLY A 208 -2.71 -11.61 18.06
N GLU A 209 -3.43 -10.75 17.33
CA GLU A 209 -4.01 -11.09 16.03
C GLU A 209 -2.97 -10.91 14.93
N HIS A 210 -2.79 -11.94 14.11
CA HIS A 210 -1.87 -11.95 12.97
C HIS A 210 -2.52 -12.67 11.79
N PRO A 211 -3.63 -12.14 11.28
CA PRO A 211 -4.30 -12.75 10.14
C PRO A 211 -3.42 -12.69 8.90
N TRP A 212 -3.62 -13.65 8.02
CA TRP A 212 -3.04 -13.69 6.69
C TRP A 212 -4.18 -13.96 5.70
N PRO A 213 -4.59 -12.97 4.92
CA PRO A 213 -4.03 -11.60 4.75
C PRO A 213 -4.36 -10.64 5.91
N LEU A 214 -3.57 -9.57 6.02
CA LEU A 214 -3.78 -8.49 6.99
C LEU A 214 -4.94 -7.59 6.55
N PRO A 215 -5.89 -7.26 7.45
CA PRO A 215 -6.98 -6.35 7.14
C PRO A 215 -6.50 -4.90 7.06
N ARG A 216 -7.16 -4.11 6.20
CA ARG A 216 -6.94 -2.66 6.11
C ARG A 216 -8.24 -1.88 6.33
N ILE A 217 -8.10 -0.63 6.70
CA ILE A 217 -9.18 0.34 6.81
C ILE A 217 -9.06 1.30 5.62
N ASN A 218 -10.11 1.33 4.80
CA ASN A 218 -10.18 2.30 3.70
C ASN A 218 -10.40 3.70 4.30
N GLU A 219 -9.44 4.58 4.07
CA GLU A 219 -9.46 5.95 4.56
C GLU A 219 -9.84 6.89 3.42
N THR A 220 -11.02 7.43 3.53
CA THR A 220 -11.58 8.40 2.57
C THR A 220 -11.89 9.71 3.25
N GLN A 221 -11.76 10.79 2.50
CA GLN A 221 -12.18 12.11 2.96
C GLN A 221 -13.71 12.25 2.78
N PRO A 222 -14.46 12.67 3.82
CA PRO A 222 -15.91 12.86 3.76
C PRO A 222 -16.36 13.88 2.73
#